data_e62d463e407b6497d85bfa4424772569
#
_entry.id   e62d463e407b6497d85bfa4424772569
#
_cell.length_a   1.000
_cell.length_b   1.000
_cell.length_c   1.000
_cell.angle_alpha   90.00
_cell.angle_beta   90.00
_cell.angle_gamma   90.00
#
_symmetry.space_group_name_H-M   'P 1'
#
loop_
_entity.id
_entity.type
_entity.pdbx_description
1 polymer ?
#
loop_
_entity_poly.entity_id
_entity_poly.type
_entity_poly.pdbx_seq_one_letter_code
_entity_poly.pdbx_strand_id
1 'polypeptide(L)'
;MKVVVFGLSVTSSWGNGHASTYRALLAALHQRGHRIVFFEKDEEWYASNRDLPSPDFCEVRLFEQWRSVMGSVRRELAACDVAILGSYFPEGIRAADELINSKVAGKIFYDIDTPITLNKLRAGGAEYLRPEQVSGFDLYLSFTAGPILAQLENEFGAPRAVPFYCSFEPQVYFPRKIFRRYECDLSYMGTYAADRQAKLDELFRKSAEALPDGRFILAGPQYPTKPKWPGNVRHIRHLSPRWHPHFYSSSRLTLNLTRREMVEWGYSPSVRLFEAAACGCAIISDSWPGLSAIFTINEEVLPATKSGDVVSFLKDVDDAELRKIGSRARERVLAEHSSSRRAEEFESYVNCLSRSQVESAPQALVAGAGSIQSSKEHHSLLPHDCISEVNP
;
A
#
# COMPACT_ATOMS: atom_id res chain seq x y z
N MET A 1 7.59 -20.66 0.83
CA MET A 1 6.32 -20.77 1.59
C MET A 1 5.14 -20.86 0.64
N LYS A 2 4.03 -21.43 1.11
CA LYS A 2 2.71 -21.32 0.45
C LYS A 2 1.90 -20.24 1.15
N VAL A 3 1.51 -19.22 0.40
CA VAL A 3 0.75 -18.05 0.88
C VAL A 3 -0.65 -18.07 0.30
N VAL A 4 -1.66 -17.98 1.15
CA VAL A 4 -3.06 -17.82 0.73
C VAL A 4 -3.48 -16.37 0.96
N VAL A 5 -4.09 -15.74 -0.04
CA VAL A 5 -4.51 -14.35 0.03
C VAL A 5 -6.00 -14.23 -0.28
N PHE A 6 -6.73 -13.56 0.59
CA PHE A 6 -8.10 -13.10 0.37
C PHE A 6 -8.04 -11.60 0.09
N GLY A 7 -8.15 -11.19 -1.16
CA GLY A 7 -7.95 -9.80 -1.56
C GLY A 7 -9.04 -9.27 -2.47
N LEU A 8 -9.18 -7.95 -2.52
CA LEU A 8 -10.25 -7.28 -3.25
C LEU A 8 -10.25 -7.64 -4.73
N SER A 9 -9.12 -7.46 -5.42
CA SER A 9 -8.92 -7.90 -6.79
C SER A 9 -7.43 -7.85 -7.17
N VAL A 10 -6.97 -8.87 -7.87
CA VAL A 10 -5.68 -8.92 -8.56
C VAL A 10 -5.88 -8.93 -10.08
N THR A 11 -7.07 -9.37 -10.53
CA THR A 11 -7.37 -9.52 -11.97
C THR A 11 -7.77 -8.21 -12.64
N SER A 12 -8.29 -7.23 -11.88
CA SER A 12 -8.73 -5.92 -12.38
C SER A 12 -8.14 -4.76 -11.61
N SER A 13 -7.53 -3.81 -12.32
CA SER A 13 -7.05 -2.53 -11.76
C SER A 13 -8.06 -1.39 -11.92
N TRP A 14 -9.26 -1.66 -12.43
CA TRP A 14 -10.25 -0.63 -12.73
C TRP A 14 -10.76 0.06 -11.47
N GLY A 15 -10.48 1.37 -11.33
CA GLY A 15 -10.85 2.17 -10.16
C GLY A 15 -10.26 1.68 -8.84
N ASN A 16 -9.24 0.80 -8.89
CA ASN A 16 -8.78 0.02 -7.76
C ASN A 16 -7.24 0.08 -7.63
N GLY A 17 -6.75 0.89 -6.71
CA GLY A 17 -5.31 0.97 -6.39
C GLY A 17 -4.76 -0.28 -5.68
N HIS A 18 -5.62 -1.10 -5.06
CA HIS A 18 -5.22 -2.33 -4.38
C HIS A 18 -4.62 -3.36 -5.35
N ALA A 19 -5.14 -3.44 -6.59
CA ALA A 19 -4.63 -4.36 -7.59
C ALA A 19 -3.14 -4.11 -7.89
N SER A 20 -2.72 -2.85 -8.07
CA SER A 20 -1.31 -2.52 -8.31
C SER A 20 -0.43 -2.95 -7.15
N THR A 21 -0.88 -2.74 -5.91
CA THR A 21 -0.17 -3.14 -4.70
C THR A 21 -0.06 -4.65 -4.57
N TYR A 22 -1.16 -5.39 -4.74
CA TYR A 22 -1.11 -6.86 -4.72
C TYR A 22 -0.22 -7.41 -5.83
N ARG A 23 -0.37 -6.92 -7.07
CA ARG A 23 0.44 -7.38 -8.20
C ARG A 23 1.93 -7.20 -7.94
N ALA A 24 2.36 -6.03 -7.46
CA ALA A 24 3.75 -5.76 -7.15
C ALA A 24 4.30 -6.69 -6.06
N LEU A 25 3.61 -6.80 -4.93
CA LEU A 25 4.03 -7.64 -3.81
C LEU A 25 4.05 -9.13 -4.18
N LEU A 26 2.95 -9.64 -4.79
CA LEU A 26 2.81 -11.07 -5.07
C LEU A 26 3.77 -11.53 -6.17
N ALA A 27 4.03 -10.70 -7.18
CA ALA A 27 5.05 -10.99 -8.20
C ALA A 27 6.45 -11.08 -7.58
N ALA A 28 6.80 -10.16 -6.67
CA ALA A 28 8.08 -10.20 -5.98
C ALA A 28 8.21 -11.43 -5.06
N LEU A 29 7.17 -11.80 -4.33
CA LEU A 29 7.13 -13.02 -3.52
C LEU A 29 7.26 -14.27 -4.38
N HIS A 30 6.57 -14.32 -5.53
CA HIS A 30 6.69 -15.42 -6.48
C HIS A 30 8.12 -15.58 -7.03
N GLN A 31 8.77 -14.48 -7.41
CA GLN A 31 10.17 -14.47 -7.86
C GLN A 31 11.14 -15.00 -6.78
N ARG A 32 10.78 -14.88 -5.51
CA ARG A 32 11.53 -15.40 -4.35
C ARG A 32 11.17 -16.86 -4.02
N GLY A 33 10.37 -17.53 -4.88
CA GLY A 33 10.03 -18.94 -4.77
C GLY A 33 8.82 -19.26 -3.89
N HIS A 34 7.98 -18.28 -3.56
CA HIS A 34 6.73 -18.52 -2.85
C HIS A 34 5.63 -18.98 -3.82
N ARG A 35 4.79 -19.90 -3.38
CA ARG A 35 3.58 -20.30 -4.08
C ARG A 35 2.39 -19.53 -3.51
N ILE A 36 1.64 -18.88 -4.38
CA ILE A 36 0.56 -17.97 -3.96
C ILE A 36 -0.77 -18.44 -4.54
N VAL A 37 -1.80 -18.54 -3.68
CA VAL A 37 -3.19 -18.75 -4.06
C VAL A 37 -3.98 -17.50 -3.67
N PHE A 38 -4.62 -16.87 -4.64
CA PHE A 38 -5.39 -15.64 -4.44
C PHE A 38 -6.88 -15.89 -4.63
N PHE A 39 -7.67 -15.70 -3.59
CA PHE A 39 -9.12 -15.73 -3.64
C PHE A 39 -9.66 -14.34 -3.95
N GLU A 40 -10.42 -14.23 -5.04
CA GLU A 40 -11.06 -13.00 -5.50
C GLU A 40 -12.54 -13.26 -5.77
N LYS A 41 -13.41 -12.43 -5.19
CA LYS A 41 -14.84 -12.48 -5.51
C LYS A 41 -15.07 -11.90 -6.91
N ASP A 42 -15.83 -12.64 -7.72
CA ASP A 42 -16.15 -12.25 -9.09
C ASP A 42 -17.26 -11.20 -9.10
N GLU A 43 -16.88 -9.94 -8.87
CA GLU A 43 -17.78 -8.80 -8.91
C GLU A 43 -17.93 -8.29 -10.35
N GLU A 44 -19.15 -7.99 -10.77
CA GLU A 44 -19.50 -7.63 -12.16
C GLU A 44 -18.65 -6.49 -12.73
N TRP A 45 -18.41 -5.43 -11.92
CA TRP A 45 -17.60 -4.28 -12.35
C TRP A 45 -16.11 -4.62 -12.53
N TYR A 46 -15.57 -5.61 -11.83
CA TYR A 46 -14.21 -6.12 -12.06
C TYR A 46 -14.20 -7.11 -13.21
N ALA A 47 -15.18 -7.99 -13.29
CA ALA A 47 -15.30 -8.99 -14.35
C ALA A 47 -15.27 -8.39 -15.75
N SER A 48 -16.00 -7.27 -15.94
CA SER A 48 -16.05 -6.55 -17.22
C SER A 48 -14.82 -5.69 -17.52
N ASN A 49 -13.90 -5.53 -16.55
CA ASN A 49 -12.72 -4.66 -16.67
C ASN A 49 -11.40 -5.38 -16.29
N ARG A 50 -11.31 -6.69 -16.49
CA ARG A 50 -10.07 -7.43 -16.22
C ARG A 50 -8.97 -7.10 -17.21
N ASP A 51 -7.91 -6.48 -16.69
CA ASP A 51 -6.71 -6.16 -17.46
C ASP A 51 -5.57 -7.17 -17.24
N LEU A 52 -5.72 -8.09 -16.24
CA LEU A 52 -4.80 -9.19 -15.95
C LEU A 52 -5.58 -10.44 -15.51
N PRO A 53 -6.33 -11.11 -16.40
CA PRO A 53 -7.22 -12.21 -16.00
C PRO A 53 -6.48 -13.46 -15.49
N SER A 54 -5.24 -13.67 -15.89
CA SER A 54 -4.41 -14.82 -15.55
C SER A 54 -2.98 -14.39 -15.22
N PRO A 55 -2.73 -13.85 -14.01
CA PRO A 55 -1.38 -13.53 -13.59
C PRO A 55 -0.53 -14.81 -13.47
N ASP A 56 0.73 -14.75 -13.89
CA ASP A 56 1.68 -15.87 -13.83
C ASP A 56 2.30 -16.06 -12.43
N PHE A 57 2.19 -15.08 -11.56
CA PHE A 57 2.76 -15.08 -10.22
C PHE A 57 1.84 -15.61 -9.12
N CYS A 58 0.57 -15.92 -9.41
CA CYS A 58 -0.35 -16.52 -8.43
C CYS A 58 -1.45 -17.32 -9.10
N GLU A 59 -1.95 -18.34 -8.40
CA GLU A 59 -3.14 -19.09 -8.78
C GLU A 59 -4.38 -18.35 -8.31
N VAL A 60 -5.20 -17.81 -9.23
CA VAL A 60 -6.42 -17.07 -8.90
C VAL A 60 -7.60 -18.03 -8.77
N ARG A 61 -8.32 -17.89 -7.67
CA ARG A 61 -9.57 -18.60 -7.37
C ARG A 61 -10.72 -17.61 -7.40
N LEU A 62 -11.37 -17.45 -8.55
CA LEU A 62 -12.58 -16.64 -8.69
C LEU A 62 -13.78 -17.38 -8.13
N PHE A 63 -14.67 -16.66 -7.44
CA PHE A 63 -15.92 -17.19 -6.92
C PHE A 63 -17.01 -16.11 -6.87
N GLU A 64 -18.26 -16.51 -7.09
CA GLU A 64 -19.42 -15.62 -6.96
C GLU A 64 -20.01 -15.67 -5.55
N GLN A 65 -20.16 -16.86 -4.98
CA GLN A 65 -20.75 -17.09 -3.67
C GLN A 65 -19.77 -17.76 -2.72
N TRP A 66 -19.66 -17.23 -1.50
CA TRP A 66 -18.75 -17.76 -0.47
C TRP A 66 -18.98 -19.25 -0.20
N ARG A 67 -20.24 -19.70 -0.16
CA ARG A 67 -20.56 -21.11 0.11
C ARG A 67 -19.95 -22.07 -0.92
N SER A 68 -19.87 -21.67 -2.18
CA SER A 68 -19.33 -22.54 -3.25
C SER A 68 -17.82 -22.73 -3.14
N VAL A 69 -17.10 -21.78 -2.55
CA VAL A 69 -15.62 -21.79 -2.45
C VAL A 69 -15.10 -22.29 -1.10
N MET A 70 -15.95 -22.38 -0.05
CA MET A 70 -15.54 -22.76 1.31
C MET A 70 -14.72 -24.05 1.40
N GLY A 71 -15.09 -25.09 0.65
CA GLY A 71 -14.33 -26.35 0.62
C GLY A 71 -12.92 -26.16 0.08
N SER A 72 -12.72 -25.27 -0.89
CA SER A 72 -11.41 -24.90 -1.41
C SER A 72 -10.64 -24.05 -0.38
N VAL A 73 -11.29 -23.06 0.22
CA VAL A 73 -10.70 -22.21 1.27
C VAL A 73 -10.12 -23.07 2.39
N ARG A 74 -10.90 -23.99 2.97
CA ARG A 74 -10.44 -24.87 4.05
C ARG A 74 -9.28 -25.77 3.66
N ARG A 75 -9.29 -26.32 2.42
CA ARG A 75 -8.16 -27.12 1.90
C ARG A 75 -6.90 -26.27 1.75
N GLU A 76 -7.03 -25.06 1.21
CA GLU A 76 -5.87 -24.17 1.04
C GLU A 76 -5.31 -23.70 2.39
N LEU A 77 -6.17 -23.32 3.35
CA LEU A 77 -5.77 -22.96 4.72
C LEU A 77 -5.09 -24.11 5.46
N ALA A 78 -5.56 -25.37 5.28
CA ALA A 78 -4.94 -26.52 5.89
C ALA A 78 -3.53 -26.86 5.34
N ALA A 79 -3.18 -26.31 4.18
CA ALA A 79 -1.96 -26.62 3.45
C ALA A 79 -1.03 -25.42 3.25
N CYS A 80 -1.34 -24.25 3.81
CA CYS A 80 -0.51 -23.06 3.68
C CYS A 80 0.30 -22.77 4.94
N ASP A 81 1.40 -22.06 4.75
CA ASP A 81 2.25 -21.56 5.84
C ASP A 81 1.71 -20.24 6.41
N VAL A 82 1.17 -19.39 5.52
CA VAL A 82 0.68 -18.04 5.83
C VAL A 82 -0.62 -17.78 5.10
N ALA A 83 -1.57 -17.15 5.80
CA ALA A 83 -2.81 -16.65 5.19
C ALA A 83 -2.99 -15.16 5.47
N ILE A 84 -3.30 -14.41 4.41
CA ILE A 84 -3.48 -12.95 4.42
C ILE A 84 -4.93 -12.64 4.08
N LEU A 85 -5.60 -11.91 4.97
CA LEU A 85 -6.87 -11.24 4.66
C LEU A 85 -6.61 -9.76 4.40
N GLY A 86 -6.92 -9.28 3.21
CA GLY A 86 -6.82 -7.88 2.86
C GLY A 86 -8.09 -7.08 3.17
N SER A 87 -7.92 -5.81 3.54
CA SER A 87 -9.05 -4.89 3.66
C SER A 87 -9.87 -4.83 2.37
N TYR A 88 -11.16 -4.53 2.50
CA TYR A 88 -12.16 -4.49 1.42
C TYR A 88 -12.44 -5.82 0.71
N PHE A 89 -11.93 -6.96 1.19
CA PHE A 89 -12.38 -8.24 0.66
C PHE A 89 -13.88 -8.42 0.92
N PRO A 90 -14.74 -8.62 -0.10
CA PRO A 90 -16.21 -8.53 0.06
C PRO A 90 -16.81 -9.56 1.04
N GLU A 91 -16.16 -10.70 1.24
CA GLU A 91 -16.54 -11.72 2.22
C GLU A 91 -15.59 -11.72 3.45
N GLY A 92 -14.99 -10.55 3.76
CA GLY A 92 -13.91 -10.41 4.73
C GLY A 92 -14.24 -10.93 6.12
N ILE A 93 -15.41 -10.62 6.66
CA ILE A 93 -15.86 -11.11 7.98
C ILE A 93 -15.87 -12.64 8.02
N ARG A 94 -16.40 -13.31 6.98
CA ARG A 94 -16.45 -14.78 6.91
C ARG A 94 -15.08 -15.39 6.69
N ALA A 95 -14.25 -14.76 5.86
CA ALA A 95 -12.87 -15.19 5.64
C ALA A 95 -12.04 -15.05 6.92
N ALA A 96 -12.23 -13.98 7.69
CA ALA A 96 -11.61 -13.80 9.01
C ALA A 96 -12.01 -14.94 9.96
N ASP A 97 -13.29 -15.29 10.06
CA ASP A 97 -13.76 -16.39 10.91
C ASP A 97 -13.09 -17.73 10.52
N GLU A 98 -13.03 -18.07 9.22
CA GLU A 98 -12.37 -19.30 8.75
C GLU A 98 -10.86 -19.27 9.02
N LEU A 99 -10.20 -18.13 8.82
CA LEU A 99 -8.77 -17.96 9.03
C LEU A 99 -8.40 -18.04 10.51
N ILE A 100 -9.11 -17.32 11.38
CA ILE A 100 -8.87 -17.29 12.83
C ILE A 100 -9.04 -18.69 13.44
N ASN A 101 -10.07 -19.43 13.01
CA ASN A 101 -10.35 -20.78 13.50
C ASN A 101 -9.47 -21.86 12.83
N SER A 102 -8.63 -21.52 11.85
CA SER A 102 -7.72 -22.46 11.19
C SER A 102 -6.46 -22.72 12.02
N LYS A 103 -5.69 -23.75 11.58
CA LYS A 103 -4.37 -24.08 12.16
C LYS A 103 -3.21 -23.44 11.43
N VAL A 104 -3.46 -22.41 10.59
CA VAL A 104 -2.41 -21.70 9.87
C VAL A 104 -1.45 -21.05 10.86
N ALA A 105 -0.16 -21.20 10.62
CA ALA A 105 0.87 -20.68 11.52
C ALA A 105 0.96 -19.14 11.50
N GLY A 106 0.77 -18.51 10.34
CA GLY A 106 0.80 -17.05 10.18
C GLY A 106 -0.53 -16.50 9.70
N LYS A 107 -1.31 -15.90 10.59
CA LYS A 107 -2.60 -15.25 10.29
C LYS A 107 -2.40 -13.76 10.21
N ILE A 108 -2.52 -13.20 9.02
CA ILE A 108 -2.16 -11.80 8.75
C ILE A 108 -3.38 -11.03 8.25
N PHE A 109 -3.62 -9.86 8.83
CA PHE A 109 -4.51 -8.87 8.24
C PHE A 109 -3.70 -7.80 7.53
N TYR A 110 -3.99 -7.54 6.24
CA TYR A 110 -3.31 -6.54 5.43
C TYR A 110 -4.25 -5.38 5.10
N ASP A 111 -4.02 -4.25 5.78
CA ASP A 111 -4.88 -3.08 5.69
C ASP A 111 -4.27 -1.98 4.82
N ILE A 112 -4.93 -1.74 3.70
CA ILE A 112 -4.48 -0.78 2.68
C ILE A 112 -4.99 0.65 2.96
N ASP A 113 -5.98 0.81 3.84
CA ASP A 113 -6.57 2.12 4.21
C ASP A 113 -6.79 2.20 5.74
N THR A 114 -5.77 1.97 6.53
CA THR A 114 -5.83 1.84 8.00
C THR A 114 -6.57 2.96 8.72
N PRO A 115 -6.42 4.26 8.39
CA PRO A 115 -7.22 5.31 9.02
C PRO A 115 -8.73 5.13 8.83
N ILE A 116 -9.15 4.66 7.67
CA ILE A 116 -10.56 4.41 7.36
C ILE A 116 -11.05 3.18 8.11
N THR A 117 -10.26 2.10 8.12
CA THR A 117 -10.57 0.87 8.84
C THR A 117 -10.72 1.16 10.33
N LEU A 118 -9.78 1.88 10.94
CA LEU A 118 -9.84 2.24 12.37
C LEU A 118 -11.11 3.02 12.72
N ASN A 119 -11.47 4.03 11.92
CA ASN A 119 -12.69 4.79 12.13
C ASN A 119 -13.95 3.91 12.04
N LYS A 120 -13.98 2.96 11.10
CA LYS A 120 -15.09 1.99 10.98
C LYS A 120 -15.14 1.02 12.16
N LEU A 121 -14.00 0.52 12.62
CA LEU A 121 -13.93 -0.36 13.79
C LEU A 121 -14.47 0.34 15.05
N ARG A 122 -14.14 1.61 15.27
CA ARG A 122 -14.70 2.46 16.34
C ARG A 122 -16.20 2.69 16.19
N ALA A 123 -16.70 2.70 14.97
CA ALA A 123 -18.13 2.81 14.68
C ALA A 123 -18.90 1.47 14.76
N GLY A 124 -18.24 0.38 15.16
CA GLY A 124 -18.85 -0.94 15.34
C GLY A 124 -18.45 -1.99 14.29
N GLY A 125 -17.58 -1.66 13.36
CA GLY A 125 -17.01 -2.61 12.38
C GLY A 125 -16.95 -2.09 10.95
N ALA A 126 -16.06 -2.67 10.19
CA ALA A 126 -15.99 -2.51 8.74
C ALA A 126 -16.78 -3.65 8.06
N GLU A 127 -17.15 -3.46 6.80
CA GLU A 127 -17.85 -4.47 5.98
C GLU A 127 -17.06 -5.76 5.81
N TYR A 128 -15.75 -5.67 6.04
CA TYR A 128 -14.78 -6.75 5.85
C TYR A 128 -14.09 -7.21 7.15
N LEU A 129 -14.30 -6.52 8.30
CA LEU A 129 -13.65 -6.83 9.57
C LEU A 129 -14.48 -6.34 10.76
N ARG A 130 -14.75 -7.22 11.72
CA ARG A 130 -15.35 -6.86 13.02
C ARG A 130 -14.26 -6.50 14.04
N PRO A 131 -14.56 -5.62 15.03
CA PRO A 131 -13.60 -5.23 16.07
C PRO A 131 -12.98 -6.43 16.81
N GLU A 132 -13.81 -7.40 17.18
CA GLU A 132 -13.37 -8.59 17.92
C GLU A 132 -12.50 -9.56 17.11
N GLN A 133 -12.51 -9.46 15.77
CA GLN A 133 -11.66 -10.30 14.93
C GLN A 133 -10.22 -9.82 14.87
N VAL A 134 -9.94 -8.54 15.19
CA VAL A 134 -8.59 -7.96 15.09
C VAL A 134 -7.58 -8.72 15.93
N SER A 135 -7.95 -9.09 17.17
CA SER A 135 -7.09 -9.86 18.08
C SER A 135 -6.85 -11.32 17.66
N GLY A 136 -7.58 -11.81 16.66
CA GLY A 136 -7.42 -13.17 16.14
C GLY A 136 -6.35 -13.32 15.06
N PHE A 137 -5.75 -12.22 14.61
CA PHE A 137 -4.61 -12.24 13.68
C PHE A 137 -3.30 -12.18 14.44
N ASP A 138 -2.28 -12.87 13.97
CA ASP A 138 -0.94 -12.83 14.56
C ASP A 138 -0.19 -11.54 14.21
N LEU A 139 -0.53 -10.93 13.07
CA LEU A 139 0.11 -9.72 12.55
C LEU A 139 -0.89 -8.83 11.81
N TYR A 140 -0.84 -7.54 12.09
CA TYR A 140 -1.59 -6.51 11.36
C TYR A 140 -0.59 -5.68 10.53
N LEU A 141 -0.63 -5.84 9.21
CA LEU A 141 0.15 -5.07 8.26
C LEU A 141 -0.62 -3.81 7.85
N SER A 142 -0.08 -2.64 8.16
CA SER A 142 -0.74 -1.36 7.94
C SER A 142 -0.04 -0.51 6.87
N PHE A 143 -0.79 0.07 5.93
CA PHE A 143 -0.26 1.10 5.01
C PHE A 143 0.11 2.41 5.70
N THR A 144 -0.26 2.55 6.96
CA THR A 144 -0.02 3.75 7.75
C THR A 144 0.88 3.40 8.93
N ALA A 145 1.96 4.14 9.11
CA ALA A 145 2.83 4.02 10.27
C ALA A 145 2.42 5.00 11.38
N GLY A 146 3.29 5.14 12.38
CA GLY A 146 3.14 6.12 13.44
C GLY A 146 2.08 5.73 14.49
N PRO A 147 1.43 6.71 15.14
CA PRO A 147 0.59 6.49 16.31
C PRO A 147 -0.60 5.54 16.10
N ILE A 148 -1.07 5.39 14.87
CA ILE A 148 -2.22 4.53 14.54
C ILE A 148 -1.96 3.05 14.87
N LEU A 149 -0.71 2.61 14.80
CA LEU A 149 -0.33 1.23 15.11
C LEU A 149 -0.61 0.91 16.59
N ALA A 150 -0.21 1.81 17.49
CA ALA A 150 -0.49 1.67 18.90
C ALA A 150 -2.00 1.68 19.22
N GLN A 151 -2.82 2.38 18.41
CA GLN A 151 -4.28 2.34 18.58
C GLN A 151 -4.83 0.96 18.22
N LEU A 152 -4.36 0.34 17.14
CA LEU A 152 -4.77 -1.01 16.75
C LEU A 152 -4.44 -2.05 17.84
N GLU A 153 -3.26 -1.93 18.45
CA GLU A 153 -2.83 -2.83 19.51
C GLU A 153 -3.62 -2.59 20.82
N ASN A 154 -3.75 -1.34 21.26
CA ASN A 154 -4.34 -0.99 22.54
C ASN A 154 -5.87 -1.02 22.56
N GLU A 155 -6.54 -0.59 21.47
CA GLU A 155 -8.01 -0.52 21.44
C GLU A 155 -8.65 -1.81 20.92
N PHE A 156 -8.00 -2.48 19.96
CA PHE A 156 -8.59 -3.65 19.28
C PHE A 156 -7.83 -4.94 19.55
N GLY A 157 -6.77 -4.89 20.34
CA GLY A 157 -6.02 -6.06 20.76
C GLY A 157 -5.23 -6.74 19.63
N ALA A 158 -4.84 -6.00 18.57
CA ALA A 158 -3.91 -6.54 17.60
C ALA A 158 -2.63 -7.00 18.32
N PRO A 159 -2.22 -8.28 18.23
CA PRO A 159 -1.03 -8.75 18.94
C PRO A 159 0.24 -8.00 18.53
N ARG A 160 0.31 -7.63 17.25
CA ARG A 160 1.37 -6.81 16.67
C ARG A 160 0.86 -6.07 15.45
N ALA A 161 1.02 -4.75 15.42
CA ALA A 161 0.75 -3.91 14.25
C ALA A 161 2.05 -3.29 13.74
N VAL A 162 2.33 -3.43 12.44
CA VAL A 162 3.57 -2.92 11.84
C VAL A 162 3.27 -2.13 10.55
N PRO A 163 4.11 -1.14 10.21
CA PRO A 163 3.97 -0.47 8.93
C PRO A 163 4.31 -1.43 7.80
N PHE A 164 3.50 -1.42 6.76
CA PHE A 164 3.74 -2.18 5.54
C PHE A 164 3.20 -1.40 4.36
N TYR A 165 4.00 -0.44 3.91
CA TYR A 165 3.61 0.50 2.87
C TYR A 165 3.35 -0.19 1.53
N CYS A 166 2.59 0.47 0.66
CA CYS A 166 2.51 0.09 -0.74
C CYS A 166 3.90 0.08 -1.40
N SER A 167 3.99 -0.61 -2.50
CA SER A 167 5.21 -0.69 -3.29
C SER A 167 4.90 -0.57 -4.78
N PHE A 168 5.92 -0.44 -5.58
CA PHE A 168 5.84 -0.42 -7.03
C PHE A 168 6.75 -1.50 -7.62
N GLU A 169 6.42 -1.94 -8.84
CA GLU A 169 7.24 -2.90 -9.59
C GLU A 169 8.29 -2.15 -10.42
N PRO A 170 9.60 -2.28 -10.10
CA PRO A 170 10.66 -1.56 -10.82
C PRO A 170 10.78 -1.91 -12.30
N GLN A 171 10.32 -3.08 -12.72
CA GLN A 171 10.29 -3.48 -14.12
C GLN A 171 9.15 -2.82 -14.91
N VAL A 172 8.13 -2.32 -14.21
CA VAL A 172 7.00 -1.59 -14.78
C VAL A 172 7.24 -0.09 -14.69
N TYR A 173 7.57 0.41 -13.49
CA TYR A 173 7.75 1.83 -13.20
C TYR A 173 9.24 2.21 -13.26
N PHE A 174 9.64 2.80 -14.38
CA PHE A 174 10.98 3.35 -14.61
C PHE A 174 10.91 4.46 -15.66
N PRO A 175 11.93 5.33 -15.79
CA PRO A 175 11.94 6.42 -16.75
C PRO A 175 11.71 5.95 -18.18
N ARG A 176 10.72 6.51 -18.84
CA ARG A 176 10.36 6.22 -20.23
C ARG A 176 10.69 7.42 -21.12
N LYS A 177 10.78 7.18 -22.44
CA LYS A 177 10.83 8.27 -23.40
C LYS A 177 9.58 9.14 -23.27
N ILE A 178 9.78 10.45 -23.40
CA ILE A 178 8.69 11.44 -23.39
C ILE A 178 7.70 11.09 -24.49
N PHE A 179 6.44 11.01 -24.12
CA PHE A 179 5.34 10.78 -25.03
C PHE A 179 4.51 12.06 -25.16
N ARG A 180 4.62 12.76 -26.30
CA ARG A 180 4.00 14.07 -26.54
C ARG A 180 2.56 14.19 -26.07
N ARG A 181 1.80 13.10 -26.17
CA ARG A 181 0.42 13.07 -25.70
C ARG A 181 0.29 13.36 -24.20
N TYR A 182 1.29 13.07 -23.39
CA TYR A 182 1.27 13.28 -21.92
C TYR A 182 2.21 14.38 -21.46
N GLU A 183 2.87 15.07 -22.40
CA GLU A 183 3.79 16.16 -22.09
C GLU A 183 3.03 17.34 -21.45
N CYS A 184 3.42 17.73 -20.23
CA CYS A 184 2.80 18.81 -19.47
C CYS A 184 3.75 19.37 -18.42
N ASP A 185 3.43 20.59 -17.95
CA ASP A 185 4.16 21.26 -16.88
C ASP A 185 3.77 20.70 -15.51
N LEU A 186 2.47 20.42 -15.30
CA LEU A 186 1.98 19.79 -14.08
C LEU A 186 0.93 18.73 -14.43
N SER A 187 1.12 17.54 -13.89
CA SER A 187 0.12 16.48 -13.92
C SER A 187 -0.47 16.19 -12.54
N TYR A 188 -1.68 15.66 -12.53
CA TYR A 188 -2.27 15.00 -11.38
C TYR A 188 -2.98 13.72 -11.83
N MET A 189 -2.76 12.61 -11.12
CA MET A 189 -3.47 11.36 -11.38
C MET A 189 -4.17 10.85 -10.11
N GLY A 190 -5.47 10.66 -10.19
CA GLY A 190 -6.27 10.11 -9.10
C GLY A 190 -7.75 10.09 -9.42
N THR A 191 -8.48 9.12 -8.87
CA THR A 191 -9.95 9.09 -8.89
C THR A 191 -10.49 10.29 -8.10
N TYR A 192 -11.60 10.85 -8.55
CA TYR A 192 -12.28 11.90 -7.79
C TYR A 192 -12.58 11.45 -6.35
N ALA A 193 -12.35 12.35 -5.41
CA ALA A 193 -12.75 12.18 -4.03
C ALA A 193 -13.10 13.56 -3.44
N ALA A 194 -14.28 13.66 -2.86
CA ALA A 194 -14.81 14.93 -2.36
C ALA A 194 -13.90 15.55 -1.28
N ASP A 195 -13.29 14.73 -0.43
CA ASP A 195 -12.36 15.11 0.63
C ASP A 195 -11.05 15.73 0.11
N ARG A 196 -10.64 15.42 -1.13
CA ARG A 196 -9.46 15.99 -1.78
C ARG A 196 -9.75 17.18 -2.69
N GLN A 197 -11.03 17.43 -3.02
CA GLN A 197 -11.37 18.41 -4.06
C GLN A 197 -10.92 19.82 -3.70
N ALA A 198 -11.08 20.24 -2.45
CA ALA A 198 -10.64 21.57 -2.00
C ALA A 198 -9.12 21.77 -2.18
N LYS A 199 -8.30 20.76 -1.87
CA LYS A 199 -6.85 20.82 -2.10
C LYS A 199 -6.51 20.76 -3.59
N LEU A 200 -7.22 19.97 -4.37
CA LEU A 200 -7.03 19.90 -5.81
C LEU A 200 -7.38 21.24 -6.47
N ASP A 201 -8.44 21.90 -6.05
CA ASP A 201 -8.78 23.22 -6.53
C ASP A 201 -7.72 24.25 -6.13
N GLU A 202 -7.20 24.20 -4.90
CA GLU A 202 -6.14 25.12 -4.45
C GLU A 202 -4.83 24.89 -5.19
N LEU A 203 -4.31 23.67 -5.21
CA LEU A 203 -2.94 23.42 -5.70
C LEU A 203 -2.87 23.17 -7.21
N PHE A 204 -3.95 22.69 -7.84
CA PHE A 204 -3.94 22.38 -9.27
C PHE A 204 -4.74 23.38 -10.09
N ARG A 205 -6.04 23.59 -9.76
CA ARG A 205 -6.92 24.48 -10.55
C ARG A 205 -6.43 25.93 -10.53
N LYS A 206 -6.21 26.50 -9.33
CA LYS A 206 -5.73 27.88 -9.20
C LYS A 206 -4.34 28.08 -9.82
N SER A 207 -3.48 27.07 -9.76
CA SER A 207 -2.18 27.12 -10.44
C SER A 207 -2.33 27.15 -11.96
N ALA A 208 -3.29 26.39 -12.51
CA ALA A 208 -3.60 26.43 -13.93
C ALA A 208 -4.19 27.78 -14.36
N GLU A 209 -5.05 28.37 -13.53
CA GLU A 209 -5.60 29.73 -13.75
C GLU A 209 -4.52 30.81 -13.71
N ALA A 210 -3.53 30.67 -12.80
CA ALA A 210 -2.40 31.62 -12.67
C ALA A 210 -1.35 31.48 -13.80
N LEU A 211 -1.36 30.36 -14.53
CA LEU A 211 -0.43 30.06 -15.62
C LEU A 211 -1.19 29.68 -16.89
N PRO A 212 -1.86 30.63 -17.56
CA PRO A 212 -2.76 30.33 -18.70
C PRO A 212 -2.04 29.69 -19.89
N ASP A 213 -0.74 29.95 -20.09
CA ASP A 213 0.09 29.35 -21.13
C ASP A 213 0.67 27.98 -20.75
N GLY A 214 0.53 27.58 -19.49
CA GLY A 214 1.00 26.30 -18.97
C GLY A 214 0.12 25.13 -19.44
N ARG A 215 0.70 23.95 -19.51
CA ARG A 215 0.02 22.72 -19.91
C ARG A 215 -0.24 21.85 -18.66
N PHE A 216 -1.50 21.62 -18.36
CA PHE A 216 -1.91 20.83 -17.21
C PHE A 216 -2.68 19.59 -17.64
N ILE A 217 -2.41 18.44 -16.98
CA ILE A 217 -3.14 17.21 -17.24
C ILE A 217 -3.69 16.62 -15.93
N LEU A 218 -5.01 16.47 -15.91
CA LEU A 218 -5.74 15.74 -14.89
C LEU A 218 -6.09 14.35 -15.43
N ALA A 219 -5.66 13.28 -14.78
CA ALA A 219 -6.00 11.91 -15.16
C ALA A 219 -6.77 11.22 -14.02
N GLY A 220 -7.94 10.65 -14.34
CA GLY A 220 -8.75 9.89 -13.39
C GLY A 220 -10.24 9.98 -13.68
N PRO A 221 -11.01 8.98 -13.19
CA PRO A 221 -12.45 8.90 -13.38
C PRO A 221 -13.24 9.70 -12.33
N GLN A 222 -14.56 9.78 -12.57
CA GLN A 222 -15.60 10.26 -11.63
C GLN A 222 -15.58 11.75 -11.34
N TYR A 223 -14.75 12.56 -12.00
CA TYR A 223 -14.79 14.01 -11.83
C TYR A 223 -16.11 14.60 -12.33
N PRO A 224 -16.73 15.50 -11.56
CA PRO A 224 -17.96 16.17 -11.97
C PRO A 224 -17.70 17.03 -13.22
N THR A 225 -18.74 17.18 -14.04
CA THR A 225 -18.67 18.01 -15.26
C THR A 225 -18.69 19.51 -14.96
N LYS A 226 -19.07 19.89 -13.76
CA LYS A 226 -19.10 21.28 -13.26
C LYS A 226 -18.47 21.37 -11.87
N PRO A 227 -17.71 22.44 -11.56
CA PRO A 227 -17.28 23.49 -12.49
C PRO A 227 -16.35 22.96 -13.58
N LYS A 228 -16.33 23.58 -14.75
CA LYS A 228 -15.39 23.24 -15.82
C LYS A 228 -13.96 23.53 -15.41
N TRP A 229 -13.02 22.72 -15.84
CA TRP A 229 -11.60 22.96 -15.70
C TRP A 229 -11.16 24.18 -16.55
N PRO A 230 -10.10 24.93 -16.16
CA PRO A 230 -9.49 25.93 -17.01
C PRO A 230 -9.14 25.39 -18.40
N GLY A 231 -9.12 26.26 -19.43
CA GLY A 231 -8.92 25.88 -20.82
C GLY A 231 -7.58 25.18 -21.11
N ASN A 232 -6.57 25.44 -20.30
CA ASN A 232 -5.24 24.83 -20.36
C ASN A 232 -5.12 23.50 -19.57
N VAL A 233 -6.21 23.02 -18.98
CA VAL A 233 -6.29 21.72 -18.30
C VAL A 233 -6.94 20.68 -19.21
N ARG A 234 -6.20 19.65 -19.58
CA ARG A 234 -6.74 18.49 -20.26
C ARG A 234 -7.12 17.40 -19.28
N HIS A 235 -8.39 16.95 -19.30
CA HIS A 235 -8.86 15.84 -18.49
C HIS A 235 -8.85 14.53 -19.28
N ILE A 236 -8.19 13.50 -18.70
CA ILE A 236 -8.18 12.11 -19.18
C ILE A 236 -9.00 11.29 -18.20
N ARG A 237 -10.22 10.87 -18.61
CA ARG A 237 -11.16 10.16 -17.73
C ARG A 237 -10.63 8.83 -17.21
N HIS A 238 -9.86 8.12 -17.99
CA HIS A 238 -9.22 6.87 -17.62
C HIS A 238 -7.86 6.75 -18.29
N LEU A 239 -6.84 6.46 -17.47
CA LEU A 239 -5.50 6.14 -17.93
C LEU A 239 -5.18 4.71 -17.50
N SER A 240 -5.03 3.80 -18.46
CA SER A 240 -4.68 2.41 -18.16
C SER A 240 -3.31 2.33 -17.50
N PRO A 241 -3.09 1.44 -16.50
CA PRO A 241 -1.83 1.30 -15.76
C PRO A 241 -0.58 1.17 -16.64
N ARG A 242 -0.69 0.51 -17.80
CA ARG A 242 0.42 0.41 -18.78
C ARG A 242 0.97 1.75 -19.25
N TRP A 243 0.17 2.83 -19.15
CA TRP A 243 0.56 4.18 -19.57
C TRP A 243 1.01 5.08 -18.40
N HIS A 244 0.86 4.63 -17.14
CA HIS A 244 1.30 5.41 -15.97
C HIS A 244 2.79 5.78 -16.05
N PRO A 245 3.74 4.86 -16.41
CA PRO A 245 5.15 5.23 -16.52
C PRO A 245 5.42 6.29 -17.58
N HIS A 246 4.72 6.21 -18.74
CA HIS A 246 4.83 7.24 -19.78
C HIS A 246 4.22 8.58 -19.34
N PHE A 247 3.14 8.55 -18.60
CA PHE A 247 2.47 9.73 -18.05
C PHE A 247 3.39 10.47 -17.08
N TYR A 248 3.95 9.78 -16.08
CA TYR A 248 4.88 10.39 -15.14
C TYR A 248 6.17 10.86 -15.82
N SER A 249 6.78 10.06 -16.67
CA SER A 249 8.02 10.44 -17.38
C SER A 249 7.85 11.59 -18.37
N SER A 250 6.61 11.91 -18.79
CA SER A 250 6.30 13.03 -19.66
C SER A 250 5.81 14.27 -18.92
N SER A 251 5.66 14.19 -17.61
CA SER A 251 5.29 15.31 -16.77
C SER A 251 6.55 16.01 -16.25
N ARG A 252 6.64 17.32 -16.38
CA ARG A 252 7.73 18.09 -15.78
C ARG A 252 7.68 18.01 -14.27
N LEU A 253 6.45 18.11 -13.70
CA LEU A 253 6.11 17.91 -12.31
C LEU A 253 4.82 17.10 -12.21
N THR A 254 4.68 16.31 -11.16
CA THR A 254 3.40 15.68 -10.81
C THR A 254 2.96 16.05 -9.40
N LEU A 255 1.65 16.22 -9.21
CA LEU A 255 1.09 16.58 -7.90
C LEU A 255 0.64 15.32 -7.17
N ASN A 256 1.02 15.20 -5.91
CA ASN A 256 0.43 14.26 -4.95
C ASN A 256 -0.52 15.00 -4.00
N LEU A 257 -1.71 14.45 -3.80
CA LEU A 257 -2.66 14.91 -2.80
C LEU A 257 -3.08 13.75 -1.92
N THR A 258 -2.99 13.97 -0.63
CA THR A 258 -3.30 12.97 0.39
C THR A 258 -4.75 13.13 0.86
N ARG A 259 -5.45 12.02 1.12
CA ARG A 259 -6.81 12.03 1.65
C ARG A 259 -6.83 12.63 3.05
N ARG A 260 -7.97 13.22 3.41
CA ARG A 260 -8.12 13.94 4.67
C ARG A 260 -7.78 13.07 5.88
N GLU A 261 -8.35 11.88 5.98
CA GLU A 261 -8.09 10.95 7.08
C GLU A 261 -6.63 10.51 7.15
N MET A 262 -5.97 10.36 6.00
CA MET A 262 -4.53 10.03 5.92
C MET A 262 -3.65 11.18 6.40
N VAL A 263 -4.07 12.45 6.15
CA VAL A 263 -3.36 13.64 6.67
C VAL A 263 -3.53 13.76 8.18
N GLU A 264 -4.72 13.50 8.69
CA GLU A 264 -5.04 13.58 10.12
C GLU A 264 -4.19 12.61 10.95
N TRP A 265 -4.01 11.39 10.49
CA TRP A 265 -3.15 10.40 11.15
C TRP A 265 -1.67 10.52 10.78
N GLY A 266 -1.37 11.07 9.62
CA GLY A 266 -0.01 11.13 9.07
C GLY A 266 0.53 9.75 8.65
N TYR A 267 1.80 9.70 8.26
CA TYR A 267 2.56 8.48 7.95
C TYR A 267 1.87 7.52 6.97
N SER A 268 1.08 8.07 6.03
CA SER A 268 0.24 7.30 5.11
C SER A 268 0.53 7.69 3.65
N PRO A 269 1.64 7.25 3.08
CA PRO A 269 2.02 7.59 1.71
C PRO A 269 1.08 6.94 0.69
N SER A 270 0.70 7.68 -0.34
CA SER A 270 -0.02 7.09 -1.47
C SER A 270 0.93 6.36 -2.42
N VAL A 271 0.45 5.30 -3.08
CA VAL A 271 1.23 4.56 -4.09
C VAL A 271 1.78 5.46 -5.20
N ARG A 272 1.08 6.56 -5.53
CA ARG A 272 1.48 7.55 -6.52
C ARG A 272 2.86 8.15 -6.24
N LEU A 273 3.19 8.39 -4.98
CA LEU A 273 4.51 8.90 -4.58
C LEU A 273 5.62 7.95 -5.06
N PHE A 274 5.45 6.67 -4.84
CA PHE A 274 6.45 5.66 -5.22
C PHE A 274 6.49 5.43 -6.74
N GLU A 275 5.34 5.34 -7.38
CA GLU A 275 5.25 5.16 -8.85
C GLU A 275 5.85 6.33 -9.63
N ALA A 276 5.54 7.57 -9.22
CA ALA A 276 6.05 8.77 -9.87
C ALA A 276 7.56 8.94 -9.64
N ALA A 277 8.02 8.77 -8.39
CA ALA A 277 9.44 8.80 -8.07
C ALA A 277 10.22 7.72 -8.84
N ALA A 278 9.71 6.49 -8.92
CA ALA A 278 10.33 5.42 -9.69
C ALA A 278 10.52 5.76 -11.18
N CYS A 279 9.61 6.58 -11.74
CA CYS A 279 9.70 7.10 -13.09
C CYS A 279 10.64 8.33 -13.22
N GLY A 280 11.27 8.77 -12.14
CA GLY A 280 12.17 9.94 -12.11
C GLY A 280 11.44 11.29 -12.25
N CYS A 281 10.13 11.32 -12.02
CA CYS A 281 9.34 12.54 -12.06
C CYS A 281 9.51 13.32 -10.75
N ALA A 282 9.80 14.62 -10.82
CA ALA A 282 9.78 15.48 -9.64
C ALA A 282 8.33 15.62 -9.13
N ILE A 283 8.16 15.54 -7.80
CA ILE A 283 6.85 15.49 -7.15
C ILE A 283 6.62 16.73 -6.31
N ILE A 284 5.49 17.38 -6.52
CA ILE A 284 4.91 18.32 -5.56
C ILE A 284 3.93 17.55 -4.68
N SER A 285 4.04 17.66 -3.36
CA SER A 285 3.11 17.01 -2.43
C SER A 285 2.48 18.03 -1.48
N ASP A 286 1.21 17.82 -1.12
CA ASP A 286 0.67 18.45 0.06
C ASP A 286 1.46 18.01 1.30
N SER A 287 1.54 18.90 2.31
CA SER A 287 2.25 18.59 3.55
C SER A 287 1.37 17.75 4.48
N TRP A 288 1.97 16.70 5.06
CA TRP A 288 1.35 15.84 6.06
C TRP A 288 2.41 15.25 6.99
N PRO A 289 2.07 14.91 8.26
CA PRO A 289 3.02 14.30 9.20
C PRO A 289 3.59 12.99 8.65
N GLY A 290 4.91 12.85 8.63
CA GLY A 290 5.60 11.66 8.11
C GLY A 290 6.02 11.75 6.64
N LEU A 291 5.72 12.83 5.90
CA LEU A 291 6.27 13.00 4.54
C LEU A 291 7.81 13.02 4.58
N SER A 292 8.39 13.65 5.60
CA SER A 292 9.85 13.71 5.82
C SER A 292 10.47 12.38 6.22
N ALA A 293 9.68 11.40 6.67
CA ALA A 293 10.15 10.05 6.91
C ALA A 293 10.27 9.20 5.61
N ILE A 294 9.60 9.65 4.54
CA ILE A 294 9.61 8.97 3.24
C ILE A 294 10.60 9.64 2.28
N PHE A 295 10.64 10.98 2.27
CA PHE A 295 11.46 11.78 1.36
C PHE A 295 12.15 12.93 2.06
N THR A 296 13.36 13.26 1.65
CA THR A 296 14.05 14.48 2.07
C THR A 296 13.35 15.70 1.43
N ILE A 297 12.80 16.56 2.30
CA ILE A 297 12.04 17.74 1.89
C ILE A 297 12.92 18.72 1.11
N ASN A 298 12.42 19.23 0.01
CA ASN A 298 13.07 20.11 -0.99
C ASN A 298 14.21 19.46 -1.79
N GLU A 299 14.63 18.23 -1.46
CA GLU A 299 15.67 17.51 -2.20
C GLU A 299 15.11 16.35 -3.02
N GLU A 300 14.07 15.67 -2.52
CA GLU A 300 13.43 14.51 -3.12
C GLU A 300 11.94 14.77 -3.39
N VAL A 301 11.31 15.70 -2.66
CA VAL A 301 9.91 16.10 -2.82
C VAL A 301 9.77 17.61 -2.52
N LEU A 302 8.89 18.29 -3.25
CA LEU A 302 8.59 19.71 -3.10
C LEU A 302 7.26 19.86 -2.35
N PRO A 303 7.25 20.37 -1.10
CA PRO A 303 6.01 20.53 -0.35
C PRO A 303 5.27 21.79 -0.81
N ALA A 304 3.94 21.70 -0.96
CA ALA A 304 3.09 22.84 -1.29
C ALA A 304 1.87 22.91 -0.38
N THR A 305 1.51 24.12 0.03
CA THR A 305 0.32 24.40 0.84
C THR A 305 -0.68 25.30 0.13
N LYS A 306 -0.24 26.07 -0.84
CA LYS A 306 -1.04 27.02 -1.64
C LYS A 306 -0.60 27.03 -3.11
N SER A 307 -1.45 27.53 -3.97
CA SER A 307 -1.18 27.66 -5.42
C SER A 307 0.07 28.46 -5.74
N GLY A 308 0.38 29.49 -4.92
CA GLY A 308 1.60 30.28 -5.07
C GLY A 308 2.88 29.43 -4.98
N ASP A 309 2.93 28.43 -4.11
CA ASP A 309 4.08 27.51 -3.98
C ASP A 309 4.26 26.72 -5.28
N VAL A 310 3.16 26.17 -5.81
CA VAL A 310 3.16 25.41 -7.07
C VAL A 310 3.60 26.29 -8.25
N VAL A 311 3.10 27.54 -8.32
CA VAL A 311 3.47 28.49 -9.36
C VAL A 311 4.96 28.83 -9.30
N SER A 312 5.51 29.05 -8.09
CA SER A 312 6.96 29.28 -7.91
C SER A 312 7.79 28.08 -8.38
N PHE A 313 7.41 26.84 -8.01
CA PHE A 313 8.12 25.66 -8.50
C PHE A 313 8.09 25.53 -10.02
N LEU A 314 6.96 25.86 -10.65
CA LEU A 314 6.82 25.81 -12.11
C LEU A 314 7.62 26.89 -12.84
N LYS A 315 7.83 28.09 -12.22
CA LYS A 315 8.53 29.23 -12.83
C LYS A 315 10.01 29.28 -12.48
N ASP A 316 10.34 29.05 -11.22
CA ASP A 316 11.63 29.43 -10.67
C ASP A 316 12.61 28.24 -10.57
N VAL A 317 12.11 27.00 -10.56
CA VAL A 317 12.96 25.79 -10.55
C VAL A 317 13.22 25.35 -11.99
N ASP A 318 14.49 25.31 -12.38
CA ASP A 318 14.86 24.91 -13.72
C ASP A 318 14.74 23.37 -13.92
N ASP A 319 14.71 22.95 -15.18
CA ASP A 319 14.55 21.55 -15.54
C ASP A 319 15.73 20.66 -15.09
N ALA A 320 16.92 21.24 -14.93
CA ALA A 320 18.08 20.47 -14.48
C ALA A 320 17.95 20.14 -12.99
N GLU A 321 17.48 21.11 -12.18
CA GLU A 321 17.23 20.85 -10.75
C GLU A 321 16.03 19.93 -10.55
N LEU A 322 14.94 20.08 -11.30
CA LEU A 322 13.81 19.14 -11.25
C LEU A 322 14.25 17.70 -11.58
N ARG A 323 15.12 17.52 -12.58
CA ARG A 323 15.67 16.20 -12.89
C ARG A 323 16.51 15.63 -11.74
N LYS A 324 17.27 16.46 -11.03
CA LYS A 324 18.05 16.02 -9.85
C LYS A 324 17.11 15.59 -8.71
N ILE A 325 16.08 16.39 -8.42
CA ILE A 325 15.05 16.07 -7.41
C ILE A 325 14.41 14.72 -7.75
N GLY A 326 13.94 14.54 -8.99
CA GLY A 326 13.35 13.29 -9.45
C GLY A 326 14.31 12.10 -9.40
N SER A 327 15.61 12.31 -9.69
CA SER A 327 16.63 11.25 -9.58
C SER A 327 16.86 10.82 -8.14
N ARG A 328 17.00 11.77 -7.21
CA ARG A 328 17.17 11.46 -5.78
C ARG A 328 15.94 10.73 -5.22
N ALA A 329 14.72 11.22 -5.55
CA ALA A 329 13.48 10.54 -5.18
C ALA A 329 13.42 9.11 -5.73
N ARG A 330 13.87 8.89 -6.97
CA ARG A 330 13.94 7.56 -7.58
C ARG A 330 14.92 6.64 -6.87
N GLU A 331 16.11 7.11 -6.54
CA GLU A 331 17.11 6.34 -5.78
C GLU A 331 16.55 5.89 -4.43
N ARG A 332 15.90 6.80 -3.70
CA ARG A 332 15.21 6.53 -2.43
C ARG A 332 14.19 5.40 -2.57
N VAL A 333 13.23 5.54 -3.47
CA VAL A 333 12.15 4.55 -3.58
C VAL A 333 12.61 3.20 -4.13
N LEU A 334 13.66 3.15 -4.95
CA LEU A 334 14.26 1.90 -5.37
C LEU A 334 14.92 1.15 -4.20
N ALA A 335 15.59 1.87 -3.32
CA ALA A 335 16.26 1.30 -2.16
C ALA A 335 15.28 0.82 -1.08
N GLU A 336 14.18 1.55 -0.84
CA GLU A 336 13.36 1.37 0.36
C GLU A 336 11.91 0.91 0.08
N HIS A 337 11.36 1.18 -1.12
CA HIS A 337 9.93 1.01 -1.40
C HIS A 337 9.62 0.17 -2.66
N SER A 338 10.62 -0.49 -3.24
CA SER A 338 10.40 -1.43 -4.35
C SER A 338 9.64 -2.67 -3.90
N SER A 339 8.98 -3.36 -4.83
CA SER A 339 8.28 -4.62 -4.57
C SER A 339 9.20 -5.70 -4.00
N SER A 340 10.45 -5.77 -4.47
CA SER A 340 11.47 -6.69 -3.93
C SER A 340 11.78 -6.39 -2.46
N ARG A 341 12.01 -5.11 -2.11
CA ARG A 341 12.25 -4.71 -0.73
C ARG A 341 11.04 -5.01 0.17
N ARG A 342 9.84 -4.80 -0.33
CA ARG A 342 8.60 -5.12 0.39
C ARG A 342 8.42 -6.61 0.61
N ALA A 343 8.83 -7.45 -0.35
CA ALA A 343 8.82 -8.91 -0.19
C ALA A 343 9.83 -9.38 0.88
N GLU A 344 11.02 -8.78 0.95
CA GLU A 344 12.02 -9.05 2.00
C GLU A 344 11.49 -8.68 3.39
N GLU A 345 10.85 -7.54 3.51
CA GLU A 345 10.23 -7.08 4.75
C GLU A 345 9.10 -8.03 5.20
N PHE A 346 8.26 -8.46 4.26
CA PHE A 346 7.22 -9.47 4.52
C PHE A 346 7.82 -10.77 5.07
N GLU A 347 8.85 -11.31 4.42
CA GLU A 347 9.53 -12.52 4.88
C GLU A 347 10.13 -12.34 6.28
N SER A 348 10.70 -11.18 6.56
CA SER A 348 11.24 -10.86 7.88
C SER A 348 10.16 -10.90 8.96
N TYR A 349 9.00 -10.28 8.71
CA TYR A 349 7.88 -10.32 9.65
C TYR A 349 7.35 -11.73 9.87
N VAL A 350 7.18 -12.53 8.81
CA VAL A 350 6.72 -13.92 8.93
C VAL A 350 7.71 -14.79 9.69
N ASN A 351 9.01 -14.63 9.45
CA ASN A 351 10.05 -15.36 10.18
C ASN A 351 10.06 -15.01 11.68
N CYS A 352 9.78 -13.77 12.05
CA CYS A 352 9.63 -13.37 13.46
C CYS A 352 8.44 -14.06 14.13
N LEU A 353 7.29 -14.18 13.44
CA LEU A 353 6.13 -14.90 13.97
C LEU A 353 6.44 -16.36 14.27
N SER A 354 7.15 -17.04 13.34
CA SER A 354 7.51 -18.45 13.50
C SER A 354 8.44 -18.69 14.71
N ARG A 355 9.38 -17.78 14.98
CA ARG A 355 10.28 -17.88 16.14
C ARG A 355 9.52 -17.69 17.47
N SER A 356 8.67 -16.70 17.55
CA SER A 356 7.87 -16.43 18.76
C SER A 356 6.94 -17.60 19.12
N GLN A 357 6.43 -18.31 18.12
CA GLN A 357 5.60 -19.50 18.35
C GLN A 357 6.41 -20.71 18.84
N VAL A 358 7.67 -20.86 18.43
CA VAL A 358 8.57 -21.92 18.90
C VAL A 358 9.01 -21.67 20.35
N GLU A 359 9.27 -20.43 20.71
CA GLU A 359 9.67 -20.04 22.08
C GLU A 359 8.50 -20.13 23.07
N SER A 360 7.26 -19.93 22.62
CA SER A 360 6.05 -20.04 23.46
C SER A 360 5.49 -21.46 23.56
N ALA A 361 6.04 -22.44 22.83
CA ALA A 361 5.65 -23.84 22.96
C ALA A 361 6.15 -24.41 24.30
N PRO A 362 5.29 -24.98 25.17
CA PRO A 362 5.74 -25.58 26.41
C PRO A 362 6.75 -26.68 26.11
N GLN A 363 7.95 -26.57 26.69
CA GLN A 363 8.95 -27.66 26.64
C GLN A 363 8.28 -28.90 27.28
N ALA A 364 7.93 -29.88 26.47
CA ALA A 364 7.46 -31.16 26.97
C ALA A 364 8.59 -31.76 27.82
N LEU A 365 8.34 -31.86 29.12
CA LEU A 365 9.20 -32.50 30.09
C LEU A 365 9.61 -33.88 29.60
N VAL A 366 10.85 -34.01 29.15
CA VAL A 366 11.53 -35.32 29.12
C VAL A 366 11.88 -35.65 30.58
N ALA A 367 11.00 -36.35 31.25
CA ALA A 367 11.28 -36.96 32.54
C ALA A 367 12.17 -38.17 32.33
N GLY A 368 13.46 -38.06 32.62
CA GLY A 368 14.43 -39.14 32.58
C GLY A 368 15.70 -38.81 33.32
N ALA A 369 15.70 -39.11 34.62
CA ALA A 369 16.80 -39.48 35.52
C ALA A 369 18.12 -38.65 35.51
N GLY A 370 18.48 -38.12 36.70
CA GLY A 370 19.89 -37.86 37.06
C GLY A 370 20.11 -36.51 37.74
N SER A 371 20.06 -36.53 39.06
CA SER A 371 20.50 -35.46 39.97
C SER A 371 21.92 -35.00 39.70
N ILE A 372 22.17 -33.66 39.70
CA ILE A 372 23.28 -33.01 40.41
C ILE A 372 22.97 -31.49 40.42
N GLN A 373 23.04 -30.92 41.64
CA GLN A 373 22.92 -29.49 41.95
C GLN A 373 24.05 -28.66 41.33
N SER A 374 23.72 -27.51 40.80
CA SER A 374 24.58 -26.32 40.89
C SER A 374 23.76 -25.07 40.54
N SER A 375 23.59 -24.22 41.54
CA SER A 375 23.03 -22.88 41.50
C SER A 375 23.83 -21.96 40.60
N LYS A 376 23.18 -21.27 39.68
CA LYS A 376 23.57 -19.90 39.23
C LYS A 376 22.34 -19.20 38.69
N GLU A 377 22.05 -18.07 39.29
CA GLU A 377 21.09 -17.08 38.85
C GLU A 377 21.38 -16.61 37.42
N HIS A 378 20.41 -16.65 36.53
CA HIS A 378 20.44 -15.91 35.28
C HIS A 378 19.20 -15.03 35.18
N HIS A 379 19.45 -13.73 35.17
CA HIS A 379 18.50 -12.71 34.82
C HIS A 379 17.99 -12.98 33.37
N SER A 380 16.65 -13.07 33.27
CA SER A 380 15.92 -13.11 31.99
C SER A 380 15.98 -11.73 31.33
N LEU A 381 16.76 -11.61 30.31
CA LEU A 381 16.69 -10.51 29.33
C LEU A 381 15.72 -10.93 28.23
N LEU A 382 14.63 -10.21 28.09
CA LEU A 382 13.74 -10.28 26.94
C LEU A 382 14.51 -9.83 25.68
N PRO A 383 14.40 -10.50 24.55
CA PRO A 383 15.09 -10.07 23.33
C PRO A 383 14.37 -8.85 22.73
N HIS A 384 14.96 -7.68 22.93
CA HIS A 384 14.58 -6.42 22.26
C HIS A 384 15.17 -6.30 20.82
N ASP A 385 15.86 -7.32 20.32
CA ASP A 385 16.74 -7.19 19.16
C ASP A 385 16.10 -7.36 17.78
N CYS A 386 14.80 -7.57 17.66
CA CYS A 386 14.12 -7.59 16.35
C CYS A 386 13.65 -6.20 15.87
N ILE A 387 13.90 -5.12 16.59
CA ILE A 387 13.34 -3.79 16.31
C ILE A 387 14.39 -2.79 15.79
N SER A 388 15.69 -3.07 15.89
CA SER A 388 16.74 -2.04 15.71
C SER A 388 17.26 -1.81 14.29
N GLU A 389 16.75 -2.51 13.26
CA GLU A 389 17.24 -2.32 11.88
C GLU A 389 16.20 -1.83 10.86
N VAL A 390 14.97 -1.50 11.26
CA VAL A 390 13.98 -0.88 10.38
C VAL A 390 13.48 0.42 11.04
N ASN A 391 14.33 1.41 11.08
CA ASN A 391 13.97 2.79 11.38
C ASN A 391 13.99 3.65 10.11
N PRO A 392 13.10 4.66 10.04
CA PRO A 392 12.51 5.31 8.88
C PRO A 392 13.49 6.03 7.96
#